data_25a3143ef69826cba789e61dc8f34121
#
_entry.id   25a3143ef69826cba789e61dc8f34121
#
_cell.length_a   1.000
_cell.length_b   1.000
_cell.length_c   1.000
_cell.angle_alpha   90.00
_cell.angle_beta   90.00
_cell.angle_gamma   90.00
#
_symmetry.space_group_name_H-M   'P 1'
#
loop_
_entity.id
_entity.type
_entity.pdbx_description
1 polymer ?
#
loop_
_entity_poly.entity_id
_entity_poly.type
_entity_poly.pdbx_seq_one_letter_code
_entity_poly.pdbx_strand_id
1 'polypeptide(L)' 'SLIGIGAVILNKVKIGKNCIIGAKALITENKEIPDNSLVVGSPGKVVREITEEEKKAILENTKRYQDNWKKYSKSIF' A
#
# COMPACT_ATOMS: atom_id res chain seq x y z
N SER A 1 -4.48 1.57 2.77
CA SER A 1 -3.05 1.45 2.45
C SER A 1 -2.79 1.88 1.01
N LEU A 2 -1.62 2.44 0.76
CA LEU A 2 -1.20 2.80 -0.58
C LEU A 2 -0.30 1.70 -1.14
N ILE A 3 -0.65 1.21 -2.32
CA ILE A 3 0.14 0.18 -2.98
C ILE A 3 0.70 0.79 -4.26
N GLY A 4 2.03 0.82 -4.37
CA GLY A 4 2.70 1.43 -5.48
C GLY A 4 2.52 0.66 -6.79
N ILE A 5 2.79 1.34 -7.88
CA ILE A 5 2.66 0.77 -9.23
C ILE A 5 3.64 -0.39 -9.40
N GLY A 6 3.14 -1.50 -9.90
CA GLY A 6 3.97 -2.68 -10.14
C GLY A 6 4.32 -3.49 -8.90
N ALA A 7 3.77 -3.12 -7.74
CA ALA A 7 3.94 -3.95 -6.55
C ALA A 7 3.22 -5.29 -6.73
N VAL A 8 3.86 -6.37 -6.30
CA VAL A 8 3.31 -7.72 -6.38
C VAL A 8 3.11 -8.23 -4.97
N ILE A 9 1.90 -8.66 -4.68
CA ILE A 9 1.54 -9.21 -3.37
C ILE A 9 1.10 -10.65 -3.56
N LEU A 10 1.86 -11.56 -3.01
CA LEU A 10 1.61 -12.99 -3.18
C LEU A 10 0.53 -13.49 -2.22
N ASN A 11 0.27 -14.81 -2.26
CA ASN A 11 -0.83 -15.39 -1.50
C ASN A 11 -0.64 -15.31 0.02
N LYS A 12 -1.77 -15.19 0.72
CA LYS A 12 -1.81 -15.22 2.19
C LYS A 12 -1.01 -14.10 2.85
N VAL A 13 -0.87 -12.98 2.17
CA VAL A 13 -0.25 -11.79 2.74
C VAL A 13 -1.31 -11.01 3.51
N LYS A 14 -0.96 -10.57 4.71
CA LYS A 14 -1.79 -9.69 5.52
C LYS A 14 -1.11 -8.34 5.62
N ILE A 15 -1.79 -7.30 5.18
CA ILE A 15 -1.27 -5.94 5.25
C ILE A 15 -2.11 -5.16 6.26
N GLY A 16 -1.46 -4.59 7.25
CA GLY A 16 -2.12 -3.81 8.28
C GLY A 16 -2.65 -2.48 7.76
N LYS A 17 -3.18 -1.67 8.68
CA LYS A 17 -3.76 -0.37 8.34
C LYS A 17 -2.68 0.66 8.09
N ASN A 18 -2.97 1.60 7.20
CA ASN A 18 -2.10 2.75 6.93
C ASN A 18 -0.70 2.35 6.51
N CYS A 19 -0.58 1.33 5.67
CA CYS A 19 0.71 0.91 5.14
C CYS A 19 0.99 1.57 3.80
N ILE A 20 2.25 1.78 3.51
CA ILE A 20 2.72 2.21 2.20
C ILE A 20 3.59 1.10 1.63
N ILE A 21 3.18 0.57 0.50
CA ILE A 21 3.95 -0.44 -0.23
C ILE A 21 4.58 0.26 -1.43
N GLY A 22 5.90 0.31 -1.46
CA GLY A 22 6.61 1.00 -2.52
C GLY A 22 6.37 0.41 -3.91
N ALA A 23 6.62 1.22 -4.93
CA ALA A 23 6.48 0.77 -6.31
C ALA A 23 7.42 -0.42 -6.58
N LYS A 24 6.90 -1.41 -7.31
CA LYS A 24 7.65 -2.62 -7.66
C LYS A 24 8.14 -3.45 -6.47
N ALA A 25 7.60 -3.22 -5.28
CA ALA A 25 7.92 -4.08 -4.14
C ALA A 25 7.29 -5.46 -4.34
N LEU A 26 7.96 -6.48 -3.86
CA LEU A 26 7.46 -7.85 -3.91
C LEU A 26 7.21 -8.33 -2.49
N ILE A 27 5.95 -8.53 -2.15
CA ILE A 27 5.58 -9.07 -0.84
C ILE A 27 5.41 -10.58 -0.99
N THR A 28 6.28 -11.32 -0.34
CA THR A 28 6.31 -12.79 -0.44
C THR A 28 5.15 -13.43 0.30
N GLU A 29 4.90 -14.70 0.01
CA GLU A 29 3.77 -15.44 0.59
C GLU A 29 3.83 -15.49 2.13
N ASN A 30 2.65 -15.51 2.73
CA ASN A 30 2.46 -15.63 4.18
C ASN A 30 3.07 -14.48 4.99
N LYS A 31 3.43 -13.38 4.34
CA LYS A 31 3.99 -12.22 5.03
C LYS A 31 2.91 -11.47 5.79
N GLU A 32 3.22 -11.02 6.97
CA GLU A 32 2.37 -10.12 7.73
C GLU A 32 3.05 -8.77 7.85
N ILE A 33 2.37 -7.73 7.38
CA ILE A 33 2.87 -6.37 7.45
C ILE A 33 2.12 -5.66 8.57
N PRO A 34 2.81 -5.22 9.62
CA PRO A 34 2.14 -4.54 10.73
C PRO A 34 1.58 -3.18 10.30
N ASP A 35 0.67 -2.64 11.12
CA ASP A 35 0.08 -1.34 10.84
C ASP A 35 1.13 -0.26 10.73
N ASN A 36 0.85 0.75 9.93
CA ASN A 36 1.69 1.95 9.79
C ASN A 36 3.11 1.66 9.28
N SER A 37 3.25 0.70 8.39
CA SER A 37 4.57 0.29 7.89
C SER A 37 4.84 0.84 6.50
N LEU A 38 6.09 1.20 6.26
CA LEU A 38 6.60 1.48 4.93
C LEU A 38 7.39 0.27 4.46
N VAL A 39 6.98 -0.31 3.34
CA VAL A 39 7.60 -1.52 2.78
C VAL A 39 8.17 -1.20 1.41
N VAL A 40 9.41 -1.56 1.19
CA VAL A 40 10.07 -1.35 -0.11
C VAL A 40 10.94 -2.55 -0.45
N GLY A 41 11.21 -2.70 -1.74
CA GLY A 41 12.17 -3.65 -2.24
C GLY A 41 11.58 -4.96 -2.73
N SER A 42 12.47 -5.81 -3.21
CA SER A 42 12.18 -7.16 -3.70
C SER A 42 13.29 -8.10 -3.22
N PRO A 43 13.05 -8.90 -2.18
CA PRO A 43 11.79 -9.02 -1.41
C PRO A 43 11.47 -7.77 -0.60
N GLY A 44 10.20 -7.51 -0.41
CA GLY A 44 9.75 -6.34 0.34
C GLY A 44 10.07 -6.46 1.82
N LYS A 45 10.56 -5.37 2.39
CA LYS A 45 10.91 -5.32 3.81
C LYS A 45 10.35 -4.05 4.43
N VAL A 46 9.89 -4.17 5.66
CA VAL A 46 9.49 -3.00 6.44
C VAL A 46 10.76 -2.22 6.81
N VAL A 47 10.84 -0.99 6.33
CA VAL A 47 12.03 -0.16 6.56
C VAL A 47 11.84 0.84 7.69
N ARG A 48 10.61 1.26 7.94
CA ARG A 48 10.28 2.15 9.06
C ARG A 48 8.76 2.27 9.21
N GLU A 49 8.34 2.91 10.29
CA GLU A 49 6.94 3.31 10.41
C GLU A 49 6.70 4.57 9.58
N ILE A 50 5.48 4.73 9.11
CA ILE A 50 5.10 5.96 8.41
C ILE A 50 4.89 7.09 9.41
N THR A 51 5.08 8.32 8.94
CA THR A 51 4.88 9.53 9.75
C THR A 51 3.40 9.91 9.80
N GLU A 52 3.06 10.82 10.71
CA GLU A 52 1.70 11.36 10.77
C GLU A 52 1.31 12.08 9.47
N GLU A 53 2.25 12.77 8.86
CA GLU A 53 2.02 13.42 7.57
C GLU A 53 1.72 12.41 6.48
N GLU A 54 2.43 11.31 6.48
CA GLU A 54 2.19 10.23 5.53
C GLU A 54 0.82 9.58 5.75
N LYS A 55 0.39 9.42 7.00
CA LYS A 55 -0.95 8.93 7.31
C LYS A 55 -2.02 9.85 6.74
N LYS A 56 -1.84 11.16 6.87
CA LYS A 56 -2.76 12.14 6.29
C LYS A 56 -2.79 12.04 4.78
N ALA A 57 -1.64 11.86 4.15
CA ALA A 57 -1.55 11.69 2.71
C ALA A 57 -2.30 10.44 2.24
N ILE A 58 -2.21 9.35 2.98
CA ILE A 58 -2.95 8.12 2.68
C ILE A 58 -4.45 8.38 2.72
N LEU A 59 -4.93 9.05 3.75
CA LEU A 59 -6.35 9.40 3.88
C LEU A 59 -6.84 10.25 2.72
N GLU A 60 -6.08 11.27 2.33
CA GLU A 60 -6.42 12.13 1.22
C GLU A 60 -6.46 11.34 -0.09
N ASN A 61 -5.48 10.49 -0.31
CA ASN A 61 -5.46 9.64 -1.50
C ASN A 61 -6.66 8.69 -1.53
N THR A 62 -7.02 8.12 -0.40
CA THR A 62 -8.17 7.24 -0.32
C THR A 62 -9.45 7.98 -0.72
N LYS A 63 -9.64 9.20 -0.22
CA LYS A 63 -10.78 10.02 -0.60
C LYS A 63 -10.77 10.34 -2.08
N ARG A 64 -9.61 10.70 -2.60
CA ARG A 64 -9.44 11.02 -4.02
C ARG A 64 -9.75 9.82 -4.91
N TYR A 65 -9.30 8.65 -4.54
CA TYR A 65 -9.62 7.42 -5.27
C TYR A 65 -11.10 7.10 -5.23
N GLN A 66 -11.76 7.27 -4.10
CA GLN A 66 -13.20 7.06 -3.99
C GLN A 66 -13.97 8.01 -4.90
N ASP A 67 -13.57 9.27 -4.96
CA ASP A 67 -14.20 10.24 -5.84
C ASP A 67 -13.95 9.92 -7.31
N ASN A 68 -12.72 9.54 -7.64
CA ASN A 68 -12.37 9.17 -9.00
C ASN A 68 -13.03 7.87 -9.44
N TRP A 69 -13.26 6.95 -8.53
CA TRP A 69 -13.93 5.69 -8.82
C TRP A 69 -15.31 5.90 -9.43
N LYS A 70 -16.01 6.90 -8.96
CA LYS A 70 -17.33 7.25 -9.50
C LYS A 70 -17.27 7.73 -10.94
N LYS A 71 -16.19 8.39 -11.32
CA LYS A 71 -15.99 8.90 -12.67
C LYS A 71 -15.41 7.87 -13.61
N TYR A 72 -14.48 7.08 -13.12
CA TYR A 72 -13.76 6.11 -13.91
C TYR A 72 -14.08 4.72 -13.38
N SER A 73 -15.22 4.22 -13.81
CA SER A 73 -15.67 2.90 -13.39
C SER A 73 -14.74 1.77 -13.80
N LYS A 74 -13.86 2.03 -14.72
CA LYS A 74 -12.84 1.07 -15.10
C LYS A 74 -11.61 1.30 -14.27
N SER A 75 -11.49 0.55 -13.22
CA SER A 75 -10.30 0.58 -12.43
C SER A 75 -9.10 0.11 -13.24
N ILE A 76 -8.00 0.70 -12.98
CA ILE A 76 -6.74 0.33 -13.58
C ILE A 76 -5.99 -0.71 -12.77
N PHE A 77 -6.54 -1.14 -11.74
CA PHE A 77 -5.91 -2.17 -10.93
C PHE A 77 -6.36 -3.54 -11.32
#